data_b82f024e8fc59b820acec6cfb2f9a51f
#
_entry.id   b82f024e8fc59b820acec6cfb2f9a51f
#
_cell.length_a   1.000
_cell.length_b   1.000
_cell.length_c   1.000
_cell.angle_alpha   90.00
_cell.angle_beta   90.00
_cell.angle_gamma   90.00
#
_symmetry.space_group_name_H-M   'P 1'
#
loop_
_entity.id
_entity.type
_entity.pdbx_description
1 polymer ?
#
loop_
_entity_poly.entity_id
_entity_poly.type
_entity_poly.pdbx_seq_one_letter_code
_entity_poly.pdbx_strand_id
1 'polypeptide(L)'
;MKKLFISAFVLLIFLPINSQEKIDIKNTGIENLEHELNMFDPIVEVEIKHDNGKIYQKGFLMNNMLHGRWESYNVEGELVVLGEFIRGKKTGKWIFWDDDKLTEVNFKNNKVLSHHSWDNSSESIASK
;
A
#
# COMPACT_ATOMS: atom_id res chain seq x y z
N MET A 1 -9.38 -8.92 -19.91
CA MET A 1 -8.02 -8.38 -19.78
C MET A 1 -7.80 -7.51 -18.53
N LYS A 2 -8.84 -7.02 -17.88
CA LYS A 2 -8.69 -6.25 -16.62
C LYS A 2 -8.26 -7.09 -15.40
N LYS A 3 -8.48 -8.40 -15.42
CA LYS A 3 -8.21 -9.32 -14.28
C LYS A 3 -6.73 -9.66 -14.06
N LEU A 4 -5.87 -9.49 -15.05
CA LEU A 4 -4.44 -9.89 -14.99
C LEU A 4 -3.55 -8.86 -14.26
N PHE A 5 -3.93 -7.57 -14.24
CA PHE A 5 -3.15 -6.52 -13.61
C PHE A 5 -3.33 -6.44 -12.10
N ILE A 6 -4.52 -6.80 -11.61
CA ILE A 6 -4.82 -6.79 -10.16
C ILE A 6 -4.11 -7.94 -9.44
N SER A 7 -3.99 -9.11 -10.10
CA SER A 7 -3.31 -10.28 -9.55
C SER A 7 -1.80 -10.05 -9.35
N ALA A 8 -1.15 -9.33 -10.27
CA ALA A 8 0.27 -9.00 -10.15
C ALA A 8 0.54 -8.00 -9.03
N PHE A 9 -0.41 -7.10 -8.77
CA PHE A 9 -0.27 -6.08 -7.74
C PHE A 9 -0.44 -6.64 -6.32
N VAL A 10 -1.39 -7.52 -6.13
CA VAL A 10 -1.60 -8.23 -4.86
C VAL A 10 -0.38 -9.12 -4.55
N LEU A 11 0.26 -9.69 -5.58
CA LEU A 11 1.45 -10.52 -5.41
C LEU A 11 2.66 -9.71 -4.90
N LEU A 12 2.81 -8.47 -5.32
CA LEU A 12 3.90 -7.58 -4.84
C LEU A 12 3.80 -7.26 -3.34
N ILE A 13 2.58 -7.27 -2.81
CA ILE A 13 2.35 -7.02 -1.38
C ILE A 13 2.58 -8.30 -0.54
N PHE A 14 2.49 -9.48 -1.17
CA PHE A 14 2.69 -10.78 -0.53
C PHE A 14 4.10 -11.35 -0.67
N LEU A 15 5.01 -10.71 -1.42
CA LEU A 15 6.39 -11.15 -1.46
C LEU A 15 6.98 -11.07 -0.05
N PRO A 16 7.61 -12.16 0.43
CA PRO A 16 8.35 -12.09 1.67
C PRO A 16 9.44 -11.05 1.48
N ILE A 17 9.35 -9.96 2.23
CA ILE A 17 10.32 -8.88 2.18
C ILE A 17 11.62 -9.38 2.84
N ASN A 18 12.33 -10.26 2.13
CA ASN A 18 13.73 -10.53 2.40
C ASN A 18 14.65 -9.68 1.52
N SER A 19 14.08 -8.99 0.56
CA SER A 19 14.75 -7.92 -0.15
C SER A 19 14.12 -6.61 0.34
N GLN A 20 14.86 -5.84 1.08
CA GLN A 20 14.65 -4.41 1.16
C GLN A 20 14.75 -3.90 -0.29
N GLU A 21 13.66 -3.91 -1.04
CA GLU A 21 13.59 -3.06 -2.22
C GLU A 21 13.83 -1.65 -1.70
N LYS A 22 15.06 -1.20 -1.87
CA LYS A 22 15.36 0.21 -1.79
C LYS A 22 14.42 0.87 -2.78
N ILE A 23 13.39 1.52 -2.27
CA ILE A 23 12.64 2.47 -3.08
C ILE A 23 13.71 3.40 -3.62
N ASP A 24 13.95 3.37 -4.92
CA ASP A 24 14.94 4.22 -5.53
C ASP A 24 14.38 5.65 -5.52
N ILE A 25 14.67 6.33 -4.43
CA ILE A 25 14.25 7.71 -4.17
C ILE A 25 14.78 8.65 -5.26
N LYS A 26 15.83 8.24 -5.98
CA LYS A 26 16.44 9.04 -7.06
C LYS A 26 15.50 9.32 -8.23
N ASN A 27 14.52 8.46 -8.46
CA ASN A 27 13.56 8.64 -9.56
C ASN A 27 12.31 9.43 -9.18
N THR A 28 12.12 9.80 -7.92
CA THR A 28 10.91 10.50 -7.45
C THR A 28 11.07 12.02 -7.36
N GLY A 29 12.20 12.57 -7.77
CA GLY A 29 12.46 14.02 -7.67
C GLY A 29 12.66 14.54 -6.25
N ILE A 30 12.92 13.65 -5.30
CA ILE A 30 13.12 13.98 -3.88
C ILE A 30 14.58 14.38 -3.59
N GLU A 31 15.44 14.37 -4.59
CA GLU A 31 16.89 14.69 -4.42
C GLU A 31 17.17 16.02 -3.72
N ASN A 32 16.22 16.96 -3.78
CA ASN A 32 16.40 18.27 -3.14
C ASN A 32 15.91 18.33 -1.69
N LEU A 33 15.23 17.30 -1.19
CA LEU A 33 14.69 17.30 0.17
C LEU A 33 15.69 16.78 1.22
N GLU A 34 16.71 16.02 0.78
CA GLU A 34 17.71 15.49 1.73
C GLU A 34 18.53 16.58 2.43
N HIS A 35 18.63 17.77 1.85
CA HIS A 35 19.43 18.86 2.41
C HIS A 35 18.69 19.70 3.47
N GLU A 36 17.37 19.70 3.45
CA GLU A 36 16.55 20.49 4.40
C GLU A 36 15.99 19.68 5.57
N LEU A 37 16.03 18.33 5.47
CA LEU A 37 15.48 17.43 6.50
C LEU A 37 16.50 17.17 7.62
N ASN A 38 17.03 18.23 8.18
CA ASN A 38 18.04 18.15 9.20
C ASN A 38 17.44 17.92 10.60
N MET A 39 17.87 16.84 11.23
CA MET A 39 18.12 16.66 12.65
C MET A 39 17.01 16.13 13.58
N PHE A 40 15.73 16.02 13.22
CA PHE A 40 14.73 15.44 14.14
C PHE A 40 13.81 14.49 13.39
N ASP A 41 14.18 13.20 13.31
CA ASP A 41 13.38 12.09 12.75
C ASP A 41 12.32 12.55 11.71
N PRO A 42 12.75 13.07 10.58
CA PRO A 42 11.81 13.62 9.63
C PRO A 42 10.95 12.48 9.05
N ILE A 43 9.66 12.60 9.28
CA ILE A 43 8.67 11.83 8.54
C ILE A 43 8.50 12.51 7.20
N VAL A 44 8.83 11.80 6.14
CA VAL A 44 8.73 12.28 4.76
C VAL A 44 7.52 11.65 4.10
N GLU A 45 6.62 12.47 3.57
CA GLU A 45 5.54 11.97 2.72
C GLU A 45 6.08 11.65 1.33
N VAL A 46 5.71 10.50 0.80
CA VAL A 46 6.13 10.02 -0.53
C VAL A 46 4.92 9.68 -1.38
N GLU A 47 4.99 10.07 -2.64
CA GLU A 47 4.00 9.73 -3.67
C GLU A 47 4.69 9.09 -4.86
N ILE A 48 4.14 7.98 -5.32
CA ILE A 48 4.51 7.32 -6.57
C ILE A 48 3.33 7.44 -7.52
N LYS A 49 3.59 7.74 -8.77
CA LYS A 49 2.55 7.93 -9.78
C LYS A 49 2.55 6.83 -10.83
N HIS A 50 1.38 6.51 -11.33
CA HIS A 50 1.21 5.76 -12.57
C HIS A 50 1.70 6.58 -13.77
N ASP A 51 1.92 5.93 -14.91
CA ASP A 51 2.30 6.60 -16.17
C ASP A 51 1.26 7.66 -16.61
N ASN A 52 0.01 7.51 -16.21
CA ASN A 52 -1.06 8.49 -16.51
C ASN A 52 -1.05 9.72 -15.59
N GLY A 53 -0.11 9.81 -14.66
CA GLY A 53 0.04 10.92 -13.71
C GLY A 53 -0.81 10.82 -12.44
N LYS A 54 -1.72 9.85 -12.34
CA LYS A 54 -2.49 9.60 -11.11
C LYS A 54 -1.63 8.91 -10.07
N ILE A 55 -1.95 9.13 -8.80
CA ILE A 55 -1.24 8.48 -7.68
C ILE A 55 -1.41 6.97 -7.78
N TYR A 56 -0.31 6.26 -7.71
CA TYR A 56 -0.22 4.82 -7.59
C TYR A 56 -0.10 4.39 -6.13
N GLN A 57 0.81 5.01 -5.40
CA GLN A 57 1.00 4.76 -3.96
C GLN A 57 1.35 6.07 -3.26
N LYS A 58 0.93 6.18 -2.00
CA LYS A 58 1.39 7.24 -1.12
C LYS A 58 1.50 6.75 0.32
N GLY A 59 2.37 7.40 1.06
CA GLY A 59 2.60 7.07 2.45
C GLY A 59 3.75 7.86 3.02
N PHE A 60 4.35 7.32 4.06
CA PHE A 60 5.39 8.00 4.80
C PHE A 60 6.64 7.15 4.96
N LEU A 61 7.79 7.81 4.94
CA LEU A 61 9.08 7.25 5.32
C LEU A 61 9.55 7.90 6.62
N MET A 62 10.12 7.11 7.49
CA MET A 62 10.88 7.54 8.66
C MET A 62 12.20 6.77 8.66
N ASN A 63 13.33 7.46 8.68
CA ASN A 63 14.65 6.83 8.58
C ASN A 63 14.78 5.88 7.37
N ASN A 64 14.28 6.28 6.20
CA ASN A 64 14.24 5.49 4.96
C ASN A 64 13.45 4.17 5.05
N MET A 65 12.60 4.01 6.07
CA MET A 65 11.70 2.87 6.21
C MET A 65 10.26 3.33 6.10
N LEU A 66 9.42 2.52 5.47
CA LEU A 66 7.98 2.74 5.46
C LEU A 66 7.47 2.83 6.91
N HIS A 67 6.72 3.89 7.19
CA HIS A 67 6.20 4.14 8.54
C HIS A 67 4.86 4.88 8.48
N GLY A 68 3.88 4.42 9.26
CA GLY A 68 2.56 5.00 9.28
C GLY A 68 1.66 4.52 8.15
N ARG A 69 0.66 5.31 7.83
CA ARG A 69 -0.38 4.98 6.84
C ARG A 69 0.21 4.81 5.44
N TRP A 70 -0.26 3.79 4.75
CA TRP A 70 0.06 3.50 3.37
C TRP A 70 -1.18 3.25 2.55
N GLU A 71 -1.23 3.86 1.39
CA GLU A 71 -2.35 3.77 0.45
C GLU A 71 -1.86 3.38 -0.93
N SER A 72 -2.64 2.54 -1.62
CA SER A 72 -2.41 2.21 -3.03
C SER A 72 -3.68 2.40 -3.83
N TYR A 73 -3.52 2.86 -5.06
CA TYR A 73 -4.61 3.22 -5.96
C TYR A 73 -4.45 2.52 -7.31
N ASN A 74 -5.57 2.19 -7.94
CA ASN A 74 -5.57 1.67 -9.30
C ASN A 74 -5.33 2.77 -10.34
N VAL A 75 -5.27 2.40 -11.62
CA VAL A 75 -5.05 3.35 -12.72
C VAL A 75 -6.19 4.36 -12.91
N GLU A 76 -7.38 4.05 -12.43
CA GLU A 76 -8.55 4.93 -12.39
C GLU A 76 -8.48 5.96 -11.25
N GLY A 77 -7.60 5.73 -10.27
CA GLY A 77 -7.42 6.59 -9.10
C GLY A 77 -8.28 6.18 -7.90
N GLU A 78 -8.81 4.96 -7.90
CA GLU A 78 -9.60 4.41 -6.80
C GLU A 78 -8.68 3.75 -5.78
N LEU A 79 -8.97 3.94 -4.51
CA LEU A 79 -8.24 3.30 -3.41
C LEU A 79 -8.45 1.78 -3.43
N VAL A 80 -7.39 1.03 -3.53
CA VAL A 80 -7.43 -0.45 -3.58
C VAL A 80 -6.72 -1.12 -2.41
N VAL A 81 -5.82 -0.43 -1.73
CA VAL A 81 -5.16 -0.94 -0.52
C VAL A 81 -5.01 0.18 0.50
N LEU A 82 -5.32 -0.14 1.74
CA LEU A 82 -5.07 0.71 2.89
C LEU A 82 -4.43 -0.13 4.00
N GLY A 83 -3.34 0.37 4.56
CA GLY A 83 -2.67 -0.31 5.64
C GLY A 83 -1.73 0.60 6.42
N GLU A 84 -0.97 0.01 7.29
CA GLU A 84 -0.02 0.71 8.14
C GLU A 84 1.29 -0.06 8.25
N PHE A 85 2.39 0.69 8.21
CA PHE A 85 3.72 0.18 8.49
C PHE A 85 4.29 0.76 9.78
N ILE A 86 5.05 -0.05 10.48
CA ILE A 86 5.93 0.39 11.57
C ILE A 86 7.33 -0.11 11.24
N ARG A 87 8.26 0.83 11.04
CA ARG A 87 9.67 0.53 10.72
C ARG A 87 9.83 -0.50 9.60
N GLY A 88 9.12 -0.29 8.49
CA GLY A 88 9.17 -1.15 7.31
C GLY A 88 8.36 -2.44 7.40
N LYS A 89 7.67 -2.70 8.50
CA LYS A 89 6.88 -3.91 8.70
C LYS A 89 5.39 -3.61 8.70
N LYS A 90 4.62 -4.44 8.02
CA LYS A 90 3.16 -4.37 8.06
C LYS A 90 2.66 -4.64 9.46
N THR A 91 1.74 -3.80 9.93
CA THR A 91 1.10 -3.93 11.23
C THR A 91 -0.38 -3.58 11.14
N GLY A 92 -1.15 -4.07 12.10
CA GLY A 92 -2.55 -3.76 12.23
C GLY A 92 -3.41 -4.25 11.08
N LYS A 93 -4.50 -3.58 10.88
CA LYS A 93 -5.52 -3.93 9.90
C LYS A 93 -5.14 -3.39 8.51
N TRP A 94 -5.10 -4.29 7.54
CA TRP A 94 -4.94 -3.98 6.13
C TRP A 94 -6.22 -4.30 5.40
N ILE A 95 -6.65 -3.43 4.52
CA ILE A 95 -7.86 -3.58 3.73
C ILE A 95 -7.48 -3.58 2.25
N PHE A 96 -7.99 -4.57 1.54
CA PHE A 96 -7.81 -4.75 0.11
C PHE A 96 -9.18 -4.73 -0.56
N TRP A 97 -9.35 -3.85 -1.54
CA TRP A 97 -10.53 -3.76 -2.38
C TRP A 97 -10.22 -4.35 -3.74
N ASP A 98 -10.97 -5.33 -4.13
CA ASP A 98 -11.05 -5.86 -5.48
C ASP A 98 -12.49 -5.64 -5.98
N ASP A 99 -12.72 -5.67 -7.29
CA ASP A 99 -14.01 -5.30 -7.91
C ASP A 99 -15.23 -5.88 -7.16
N ASP A 100 -15.16 -7.14 -6.77
CA ASP A 100 -16.26 -7.86 -6.13
C ASP A 100 -15.94 -8.32 -4.70
N LYS A 101 -14.83 -7.89 -4.15
CA LYS A 101 -14.35 -8.45 -2.90
C LYS A 101 -13.63 -7.45 -2.01
N LEU A 102 -14.02 -7.44 -0.76
CA LEU A 102 -13.29 -6.76 0.31
C LEU A 102 -12.54 -7.80 1.13
N THR A 103 -11.26 -7.61 1.33
CA THR A 103 -10.45 -8.49 2.19
C THR A 103 -9.78 -7.66 3.28
N GLU A 104 -10.00 -8.06 4.52
CA GLU A 104 -9.31 -7.54 5.70
C GLU A 104 -8.26 -8.54 6.15
N VAL A 105 -7.04 -8.06 6.38
CA VAL A 105 -5.94 -8.88 6.91
C VAL A 105 -5.34 -8.15 8.10
N ASN A 106 -5.21 -8.85 9.21
CA ASN A 106 -4.52 -8.32 10.38
C ASN A 106 -3.08 -8.82 10.42
N PHE A 107 -2.14 -7.86 10.49
CA PHE A 107 -0.70 -8.13 10.53
C PHE A 107 -0.10 -7.77 11.89
N LYS A 108 0.94 -8.49 12.23
CA LYS A 108 1.90 -8.12 13.28
C LYS A 108 3.30 -8.42 12.79
N ASN A 109 4.12 -7.38 12.61
CA ASN A 109 5.49 -7.51 12.11
C ASN A 109 5.59 -8.36 10.82
N ASN A 110 4.82 -8.02 9.78
CA ASN A 110 4.69 -8.76 8.51
C ASN A 110 3.99 -10.13 8.61
N LYS A 111 3.64 -10.59 9.80
CA LYS A 111 3.00 -11.88 9.99
C LYS A 111 1.48 -11.73 9.95
N VAL A 112 0.81 -12.54 9.17
CA VAL A 112 -0.65 -12.60 9.14
C VAL A 112 -1.15 -13.25 10.43
N LEU A 113 -1.98 -12.53 11.18
CA LEU A 113 -2.67 -13.05 12.37
C LEU A 113 -4.02 -13.62 12.02
N SER A 114 -4.75 -12.93 11.16
CA SER A 114 -6.08 -13.32 10.69
C SER A 114 -6.40 -12.66 9.36
N HIS A 115 -7.32 -13.25 8.61
CA HIS A 115 -7.91 -12.62 7.44
C HIS A 115 -9.40 -12.91 7.38
N HIS A 116 -10.15 -12.00 6.79
CA HIS A 116 -11.55 -12.14 6.51
C HIS A 116 -11.89 -11.52 5.17
N SER A 117 -12.75 -12.16 4.41
CA SER A 117 -13.18 -11.66 3.10
C SER A 117 -14.70 -11.64 3.01
N TRP A 118 -15.19 -10.60 2.36
CA TRP A 118 -16.60 -10.43 2.04
C TRP A 118 -16.74 -10.30 0.53
N ASP A 119 -17.63 -11.09 -0.03
CA ASP A 119 -18.01 -10.93 -1.43
C ASP A 119 -19.04 -9.81 -1.52
N ASN A 120 -18.77 -8.87 -2.39
CA ASN A 120 -19.64 -7.72 -2.64
C ASN A 120 -20.72 -8.06 -3.67
N SER A 121 -21.01 -9.35 -3.84
CA SER A 121 -22.08 -9.78 -4.71
C SER A 121 -23.42 -9.27 -4.19
N SER A 122 -24.11 -8.53 -5.02
CA SER A 122 -25.39 -7.88 -4.75
C SER A 122 -26.57 -8.85 -4.49
N GLU A 123 -26.29 -10.12 -4.26
CA GLU A 123 -27.33 -11.12 -3.99
C GLU A 123 -27.91 -11.09 -2.57
N SER A 124 -27.28 -10.35 -1.64
CA SER A 124 -27.75 -10.34 -0.26
C SER A 124 -28.93 -9.40 0.03
N ILE A 125 -29.36 -8.62 -0.96
CA ILE A 125 -30.42 -7.62 -0.76
C ILE A 125 -31.79 -8.08 -1.33
N ALA A 126 -31.84 -9.21 -2.02
CA ALA A 126 -33.05 -9.68 -2.70
C ALA A 126 -33.91 -10.66 -1.91
N SER A 127 -33.58 -10.93 -0.66
CA SER A 127 -34.40 -11.83 0.15
C SER A 127 -35.33 -11.07 1.09
N LYS A 128 -36.39 -10.54 0.50
CA LYS A 128 -37.68 -10.37 1.18
C LYS A 128 -38.81 -10.22 0.23
#